data_bb1215b9c5041435e91f877c4ed76c53
#
_entry.id   bb1215b9c5041435e91f877c4ed76c53
#
_cell.length_a   1.000
_cell.length_b   1.000
_cell.length_c   1.000
_cell.angle_alpha   90.00
_cell.angle_beta   90.00
_cell.angle_gamma   90.00
#
_symmetry.space_group_name_H-M   'P 1'
#
loop_
_entity.id
_entity.type
_entity.pdbx_description
1 polymer ?
#
loop_
_entity_poly.entity_id
_entity_poly.type
_entity_poly.pdbx_seq_one_letter_code
_entity_poly.pdbx_strand_id
1 'polypeptide(L)'
;MLLQNILLADNTDGLHCHSQGTVRYENDSCVIFEKGAEWSTDAYLNAFSLGKWCTYCDLERITLQIALKGTFIVRVFSVDVDRRKFCRRQIAGGRVSAAGGETVQYDIPMQKKGVVYFSLKAVTDGAVCSGAFFEGETRCEREITIALNICTYKREKYLMRNLELLRSCFLENSDSELFGHLQVFITDNGSTLPIGTLQRDNVHICHNPNVGGAGGFARGLIEIGRVKQQKAITHVIFMDDDVEILPEGLTRTYTMLRCLREQYFSAFIAGAMLRLDRKYMQHENGAAWNGGKCQFAGRGIDLRMFSNVVRNEEETDRDYAAWWYCCIPVENVREDNLPIPVFIHEDDVEYSLRNAGGIITLNGIAVWHPVAVNRRISSNEYYNLRNMLIVNAKYCPAFGRRRLAKTMAVRLMMPLLRYRYRDMHLIYQALADFCRGPEWLRQVDAPSYHQRIVERGYQLTDVSEKLRHCACIKCSDPSEINSVKDIFRRAFRQREVCRLLRQIVTLNGWLLPPVRETKAFSMGVHPVDLYRTGSVILYDEESMQGIEVRRSFRQIFVFFMLYVRSLWLVCTKYDDSRQKYQAEWASLHGMEYWRHTYER
;
A
#
# COMPACT_ATOMS: atom_id res chain seq x y z
N MET A 1 -6.90 28.85 3.20
CA MET A 1 -6.06 27.84 2.49
C MET A 1 -6.92 26.73 1.91
N LEU A 2 -6.59 26.22 0.74
CA LEU A 2 -7.29 25.10 0.11
C LEU A 2 -7.04 23.81 0.90
N LEU A 3 -8.12 23.13 1.37
CA LEU A 3 -8.01 21.85 2.08
C LEU A 3 -8.20 20.66 1.13
N GLN A 4 -9.16 20.77 0.22
CA GLN A 4 -9.50 19.67 -0.70
C GLN A 4 -10.25 20.21 -1.92
N ASN A 5 -9.80 19.84 -3.12
CA ASN A 5 -10.57 20.04 -4.34
C ASN A 5 -11.64 18.94 -4.49
N ILE A 6 -12.75 19.30 -5.14
CA ILE A 6 -13.72 18.33 -5.62
C ILE A 6 -13.38 17.98 -7.07
N LEU A 7 -13.12 16.71 -7.30
CA LEU A 7 -12.76 16.19 -8.62
C LEU A 7 -14.02 16.05 -9.47
N LEU A 8 -14.13 16.86 -10.52
CA LEU A 8 -15.29 16.89 -11.44
C LEU A 8 -15.08 15.93 -12.64
N ALA A 9 -14.42 14.80 -12.40
CA ALA A 9 -14.11 13.81 -13.42
C ALA A 9 -15.23 12.79 -13.60
N ASP A 10 -15.26 12.14 -14.78
CA ASP A 10 -16.16 11.02 -15.06
C ASP A 10 -15.93 9.87 -14.08
N ASN A 11 -17.02 9.32 -13.56
CA ASN A 11 -17.00 8.34 -12.48
C ASN A 11 -16.92 6.90 -13.00
N THR A 12 -15.96 6.57 -13.85
CA THR A 12 -15.79 5.21 -14.41
C THR A 12 -15.54 4.15 -13.33
N ASP A 13 -14.88 4.52 -12.23
CA ASP A 13 -14.51 3.61 -11.15
C ASP A 13 -15.44 3.67 -9.92
N GLY A 14 -16.45 4.56 -9.91
CA GLY A 14 -17.36 4.75 -8.78
C GLY A 14 -16.74 5.42 -7.56
N LEU A 15 -15.60 6.13 -7.71
CA LEU A 15 -14.84 6.73 -6.61
C LEU A 15 -14.98 8.24 -6.48
N HIS A 16 -15.48 8.93 -7.53
CA HIS A 16 -15.58 10.41 -7.57
C HIS A 16 -16.93 10.94 -7.09
N CYS A 17 -18.02 10.36 -7.59
CA CYS A 17 -19.36 10.88 -7.33
C CYS A 17 -20.43 9.82 -7.60
N HIS A 18 -21.67 10.12 -7.24
CA HIS A 18 -22.85 9.40 -7.69
C HIS A 18 -23.77 10.35 -8.45
N SER A 19 -24.41 9.89 -9.52
CA SER A 19 -25.33 10.68 -10.30
C SER A 19 -26.64 9.94 -10.55
N GLN A 20 -27.74 10.70 -10.65
CA GLN A 20 -29.05 10.23 -11.06
C GLN A 20 -29.61 11.18 -12.13
N GLY A 21 -30.08 10.66 -13.24
CA GLY A 21 -30.40 11.44 -14.43
C GLY A 21 -29.17 11.73 -15.28
N THR A 22 -29.29 12.62 -16.26
CA THR A 22 -28.22 12.89 -17.22
C THR A 22 -27.33 14.04 -16.76
N VAL A 23 -26.05 13.71 -16.55
CA VAL A 23 -24.96 14.67 -16.35
C VAL A 23 -23.88 14.41 -17.39
N ARG A 24 -23.20 15.47 -17.84
CA ARG A 24 -22.07 15.41 -18.78
C ARG A 24 -20.87 16.06 -18.15
N TYR A 25 -19.70 15.45 -18.33
CA TYR A 25 -18.43 16.00 -17.87
C TYR A 25 -17.70 16.62 -19.05
N GLU A 26 -17.15 17.81 -18.86
CA GLU A 26 -16.40 18.53 -19.90
C GLU A 26 -14.97 18.76 -19.39
N ASN A 27 -14.01 18.03 -19.98
CA ASN A 27 -12.56 18.14 -19.71
C ASN A 27 -12.17 18.06 -18.22
N ASP A 28 -12.88 17.27 -17.42
CA ASP A 28 -12.69 17.15 -15.96
C ASP A 28 -12.75 18.51 -15.20
N SER A 29 -13.26 19.55 -15.85
CA SER A 29 -13.31 20.91 -15.31
C SER A 29 -14.72 21.37 -14.94
N CYS A 30 -15.76 20.79 -15.53
CA CYS A 30 -17.13 21.10 -15.16
C CYS A 30 -18.12 19.95 -15.40
N VAL A 31 -19.24 20.01 -14.69
CA VAL A 31 -20.38 19.10 -14.82
C VAL A 31 -21.57 19.88 -15.33
N ILE A 32 -22.16 19.44 -16.43
CA ILE A 32 -23.35 20.01 -17.08
C ILE A 32 -24.54 19.10 -16.79
N PHE A 33 -25.66 19.69 -16.41
CA PHE A 33 -26.83 18.98 -15.93
C PHE A 33 -28.03 19.17 -16.85
N GLU A 34 -28.73 18.11 -17.17
CA GLU A 34 -30.12 18.18 -17.65
C GLU A 34 -31.04 18.51 -16.47
N LYS A 35 -32.19 19.14 -16.78
CA LYS A 35 -33.19 19.49 -15.76
C LYS A 35 -33.62 18.23 -14.97
N GLY A 36 -33.55 18.33 -13.65
CA GLY A 36 -33.94 17.27 -12.72
C GLY A 36 -32.81 16.29 -12.38
N ALA A 37 -31.68 16.32 -13.09
CA ALA A 37 -30.52 15.50 -12.78
C ALA A 37 -29.96 15.87 -11.39
N GLU A 38 -29.49 14.86 -10.66
CA GLU A 38 -28.86 15.00 -9.34
C GLU A 38 -27.46 14.41 -9.39
N TRP A 39 -26.48 15.10 -8.79
CA TRP A 39 -25.09 14.71 -8.66
C TRP A 39 -24.64 14.90 -7.21
N SER A 40 -23.84 13.95 -6.69
CA SER A 40 -23.50 13.91 -5.27
C SER A 40 -22.05 13.49 -5.08
N THR A 41 -21.36 14.16 -4.15
CA THR A 41 -19.95 13.91 -3.78
C THR A 41 -19.79 12.87 -2.68
N ASP A 42 -20.78 12.01 -2.42
CA ASP A 42 -20.75 10.92 -1.44
C ASP A 42 -19.93 9.72 -1.95
N ALA A 43 -18.66 9.98 -2.28
CA ALA A 43 -17.73 9.00 -2.83
C ALA A 43 -16.33 9.16 -2.21
N TYR A 44 -15.47 8.18 -2.37
CA TYR A 44 -14.18 8.09 -1.68
C TYR A 44 -13.25 9.28 -1.92
N LEU A 45 -13.19 9.78 -3.15
CA LEU A 45 -12.27 10.87 -3.51
C LEU A 45 -12.83 12.25 -3.16
N ASN A 46 -14.15 12.42 -3.16
CA ASN A 46 -14.80 13.74 -3.01
C ASN A 46 -15.45 13.98 -1.64
N ALA A 47 -15.78 12.94 -0.87
CA ALA A 47 -16.23 13.13 0.51
C ALA A 47 -15.12 13.76 1.35
N PHE A 48 -15.43 14.84 2.05
CA PHE A 48 -14.48 15.59 2.87
C PHE A 48 -14.34 14.94 4.25
N SER A 49 -13.13 14.54 4.64
CA SER A 49 -12.80 13.86 5.89
C SER A 49 -12.82 14.82 7.09
N LEU A 50 -13.96 15.43 7.37
CA LEU A 50 -14.11 16.50 8.38
C LEU A 50 -13.50 16.12 9.73
N GLY A 51 -13.77 14.90 10.20
CA GLY A 51 -13.26 14.42 11.49
C GLY A 51 -11.74 14.41 11.58
N LYS A 52 -11.07 14.03 10.49
CA LYS A 52 -9.59 13.99 10.41
C LYS A 52 -9.00 15.39 10.39
N TRP A 53 -9.51 16.26 9.53
CA TRP A 53 -9.08 17.65 9.45
C TRP A 53 -9.23 18.36 10.81
N CYS A 54 -10.39 18.25 11.46
CA CYS A 54 -10.63 18.86 12.77
C CYS A 54 -9.79 18.23 13.92
N THR A 55 -9.38 16.98 13.78
CA THR A 55 -8.58 16.31 14.81
C THR A 55 -7.10 16.67 14.70
N TYR A 56 -6.57 16.59 13.48
CA TYR A 56 -5.12 16.70 13.26
C TYR A 56 -4.66 18.12 12.96
N CYS A 57 -5.51 18.96 12.39
CA CYS A 57 -5.16 20.30 11.94
C CYS A 57 -5.68 21.39 12.87
N ASP A 58 -4.94 22.50 12.95
CA ASP A 58 -5.32 23.70 13.71
C ASP A 58 -6.18 24.62 12.85
N LEU A 59 -7.43 24.23 12.65
CA LEU A 59 -8.41 24.95 11.86
C LEU A 59 -9.42 25.67 12.77
N GLU A 60 -9.77 26.92 12.43
CA GLU A 60 -10.78 27.72 13.11
C GLU A 60 -12.12 27.68 12.40
N ARG A 61 -12.08 27.61 11.07
CA ARG A 61 -13.26 27.64 10.20
C ARG A 61 -13.02 26.75 8.99
N ILE A 62 -14.07 26.09 8.54
CA ILE A 62 -14.08 25.35 7.28
C ILE A 62 -15.27 25.81 6.46
N THR A 63 -15.05 26.08 5.17
CA THR A 63 -16.09 26.49 4.23
C THR A 63 -16.08 25.60 3.00
N LEU A 64 -17.25 25.34 2.45
CA LEU A 64 -17.44 24.71 1.15
C LEU A 64 -17.77 25.79 0.13
N GLN A 65 -16.97 25.90 -0.91
CA GLN A 65 -17.19 26.81 -2.06
C GLN A 65 -17.69 26.00 -3.25
N ILE A 66 -18.73 26.45 -3.94
CA ILE A 66 -19.27 25.80 -5.14
C ILE A 66 -19.55 26.84 -6.21
N ALA A 67 -18.90 26.76 -7.36
CA ALA A 67 -19.11 27.62 -8.51
C ALA A 67 -20.24 27.06 -9.39
N LEU A 68 -21.36 27.78 -9.46
CA LEU A 68 -22.59 27.34 -10.11
C LEU A 68 -23.04 28.32 -11.17
N LYS A 69 -23.66 27.84 -12.26
CA LYS A 69 -24.41 28.62 -13.24
C LYS A 69 -25.74 27.91 -13.50
N GLY A 70 -26.85 28.63 -13.39
CA GLY A 70 -28.20 28.09 -13.47
C GLY A 70 -28.88 28.00 -12.10
N THR A 71 -29.94 27.22 -12.00
CA THR A 71 -30.68 27.03 -10.74
C THR A 71 -30.53 25.64 -10.21
N PHE A 72 -30.13 25.54 -8.94
CA PHE A 72 -29.91 24.25 -8.26
C PHE A 72 -30.66 24.17 -6.92
N ILE A 73 -30.94 22.97 -6.48
CA ILE A 73 -31.17 22.67 -5.07
C ILE A 73 -29.87 22.07 -4.55
N VAL A 74 -29.20 22.78 -3.66
CA VAL A 74 -27.97 22.36 -2.99
C VAL A 74 -28.34 21.77 -1.63
N ARG A 75 -27.74 20.60 -1.28
CA ARG A 75 -27.84 20.00 0.05
C ARG A 75 -26.46 19.58 0.52
N VAL A 76 -26.07 20.00 1.71
CA VAL A 76 -24.79 19.64 2.35
C VAL A 76 -25.10 18.75 3.53
N PHE A 77 -24.42 17.60 3.58
CA PHE A 77 -24.66 16.57 4.60
C PHE A 77 -23.39 16.29 5.39
N SER A 78 -23.56 16.12 6.69
CA SER A 78 -22.57 15.48 7.57
C SER A 78 -23.01 14.05 7.88
N VAL A 79 -22.07 13.10 7.80
CA VAL A 79 -22.32 11.69 8.09
C VAL A 79 -21.24 11.17 9.04
N ASP A 80 -21.67 10.57 10.13
CA ASP A 80 -20.79 9.91 11.09
C ASP A 80 -21.30 8.49 11.43
N VAL A 81 -20.51 7.75 12.19
CA VAL A 81 -20.91 6.46 12.74
C VAL A 81 -21.01 6.59 14.26
N ASP A 82 -22.22 6.48 14.80
CA ASP A 82 -22.45 6.37 16.23
C ASP A 82 -22.99 4.98 16.58
N ARG A 83 -22.31 4.26 17.50
CA ARG A 83 -22.66 2.89 17.95
C ARG A 83 -23.01 1.94 16.79
N ARG A 84 -22.22 1.97 15.70
CA ARG A 84 -22.38 1.19 14.46
C ARG A 84 -23.57 1.61 13.58
N LYS A 85 -24.27 2.71 13.89
CA LYS A 85 -25.33 3.28 13.07
C LYS A 85 -24.81 4.49 12.32
N PHE A 86 -25.20 4.62 11.05
CA PHE A 86 -24.93 5.81 10.26
C PHE A 86 -25.89 6.92 10.64
N CYS A 87 -25.33 8.06 11.03
CA CYS A 87 -26.08 9.26 11.36
C CYS A 87 -25.84 10.28 10.25
N ARG A 88 -26.82 10.43 9.36
CA ARG A 88 -26.81 11.43 8.29
C ARG A 88 -27.63 12.63 8.71
N ARG A 89 -27.05 13.84 8.60
CA ARG A 89 -27.72 15.11 8.92
C ARG A 89 -27.46 16.12 7.80
N GLN A 90 -28.51 16.78 7.33
CA GLN A 90 -28.34 17.95 6.46
C GLN A 90 -27.91 19.12 7.35
N ILE A 91 -26.76 19.72 7.03
CA ILE A 91 -26.15 20.81 7.82
C ILE A 91 -26.29 22.16 7.14
N ALA A 92 -26.43 22.18 5.80
CA ALA A 92 -26.62 23.41 5.03
C ALA A 92 -27.33 23.12 3.70
N GLY A 93 -27.60 24.14 2.92
CA GLY A 93 -28.17 24.04 1.57
C GLY A 93 -29.42 24.90 1.39
N GLY A 94 -30.01 24.79 0.20
CA GLY A 94 -31.18 25.54 -0.21
C GLY A 94 -31.29 25.64 -1.73
N ARG A 95 -32.27 26.40 -2.22
CA ARG A 95 -32.39 26.73 -3.64
C ARG A 95 -31.45 27.89 -3.96
N VAL A 96 -30.59 27.69 -4.97
CA VAL A 96 -29.64 28.70 -5.46
C VAL A 96 -29.99 29.03 -6.91
N SER A 97 -30.04 30.29 -7.25
CA SER A 97 -30.25 30.79 -8.62
C SER A 97 -29.04 31.66 -9.00
N ALA A 98 -28.13 31.08 -9.78
CA ALA A 98 -26.87 31.68 -10.23
C ALA A 98 -26.90 31.91 -11.75
N ALA A 99 -27.74 32.79 -12.25
CA ALA A 99 -27.97 33.00 -13.69
C ALA A 99 -26.69 33.46 -14.44
N GLY A 100 -25.87 34.27 -13.80
CA GLY A 100 -24.62 34.81 -14.36
C GLY A 100 -23.37 33.99 -14.09
N GLY A 101 -23.49 32.94 -13.29
CA GLY A 101 -22.34 32.22 -12.71
C GLY A 101 -21.89 32.84 -11.40
N GLU A 102 -22.07 32.14 -10.30
CA GLU A 102 -21.77 32.63 -8.94
C GLU A 102 -21.13 31.53 -8.11
N THR A 103 -20.22 31.90 -7.21
CA THR A 103 -19.70 30.99 -6.19
C THR A 103 -20.53 31.10 -4.93
N VAL A 104 -21.14 30.01 -4.51
CA VAL A 104 -21.89 29.95 -3.25
C VAL A 104 -21.02 29.32 -2.17
N GLN A 105 -21.18 29.82 -0.96
CA GLN A 105 -20.38 29.44 0.19
C GLN A 105 -21.27 28.89 1.30
N TYR A 106 -20.80 27.81 1.94
CA TYR A 106 -21.43 27.19 3.11
C TYR A 106 -20.42 26.99 4.21
N ASP A 107 -20.72 27.47 5.43
CA ASP A 107 -19.94 27.18 6.62
C ASP A 107 -20.18 25.73 7.07
N ILE A 108 -19.12 25.00 7.35
CA ILE A 108 -19.16 23.64 7.80
C ILE A 108 -18.94 23.59 9.32
N PRO A 109 -19.93 23.12 10.10
CA PRO A 109 -19.77 22.99 11.55
C PRO A 109 -18.62 22.06 11.92
N MET A 110 -17.67 22.54 12.72
CA MET A 110 -16.49 21.81 13.15
C MET A 110 -16.88 20.62 14.04
N GLN A 111 -16.42 19.41 13.67
CA GLN A 111 -16.63 18.21 14.47
C GLN A 111 -15.50 17.18 14.24
N LYS A 112 -15.12 16.46 15.32
CA LYS A 112 -13.98 15.55 15.30
C LYS A 112 -14.34 14.12 14.81
N LYS A 113 -15.43 13.97 14.06
CA LYS A 113 -15.88 12.66 13.50
C LYS A 113 -16.60 12.87 12.19
N GLY A 114 -16.54 11.83 11.34
CA GLY A 114 -17.34 11.73 10.14
C GLY A 114 -16.81 12.50 8.94
N VAL A 115 -17.61 12.48 7.91
CA VAL A 115 -17.33 13.08 6.60
C VAL A 115 -18.42 14.07 6.23
N VAL A 116 -18.09 15.02 5.34
CA VAL A 116 -19.05 15.94 4.73
C VAL A 116 -19.09 15.68 3.23
N TYR A 117 -20.29 15.72 2.66
CA TYR A 117 -20.49 15.71 1.23
C TYR A 117 -21.67 16.61 0.85
N PHE A 118 -21.81 16.93 -0.43
CA PHE A 118 -22.94 17.70 -0.92
C PHE A 118 -23.58 17.05 -2.15
N SER A 119 -24.84 17.41 -2.41
CA SER A 119 -25.53 17.06 -3.65
C SER A 119 -26.08 18.30 -4.33
N LEU A 120 -26.08 18.27 -5.67
CA LEU A 120 -26.61 19.29 -6.56
C LEU A 120 -27.75 18.67 -7.38
N LYS A 121 -28.96 19.26 -7.30
CA LYS A 121 -30.07 18.89 -8.17
C LYS A 121 -30.42 20.05 -9.09
N ALA A 122 -30.27 19.89 -10.39
CA ALA A 122 -30.54 20.91 -11.36
C ALA A 122 -32.05 21.18 -11.48
N VAL A 123 -32.43 22.44 -11.41
CA VAL A 123 -33.81 22.90 -11.61
C VAL A 123 -34.02 23.44 -13.03
N THR A 124 -32.97 24.03 -13.62
CA THR A 124 -32.93 24.50 -15.02
C THR A 124 -32.13 23.53 -15.88
N ASP A 125 -32.47 23.42 -17.15
CA ASP A 125 -31.71 22.68 -18.14
C ASP A 125 -30.39 23.40 -18.47
N GLY A 126 -29.32 22.66 -18.76
CA GLY A 126 -28.00 23.21 -19.05
C GLY A 126 -27.33 23.92 -17.85
N ALA A 127 -27.78 23.63 -16.63
CA ALA A 127 -27.11 24.14 -15.42
C ALA A 127 -25.70 23.54 -15.27
N VAL A 128 -24.73 24.34 -14.77
CA VAL A 128 -23.31 23.96 -14.73
C VAL A 128 -22.75 24.13 -13.33
N CYS A 129 -21.95 23.12 -12.90
CA CYS A 129 -21.00 23.25 -11.79
C CYS A 129 -19.58 23.28 -12.37
N SER A 130 -18.86 24.39 -12.22
CA SER A 130 -17.54 24.62 -12.80
C SER A 130 -16.39 24.53 -11.78
N GLY A 131 -16.68 24.16 -10.55
CA GLY A 131 -15.68 23.98 -9.51
C GLY A 131 -16.32 23.85 -8.14
N ALA A 132 -15.69 23.11 -7.27
CA ALA A 132 -16.01 23.10 -5.85
C ALA A 132 -14.78 22.70 -5.05
N PHE A 133 -14.64 23.25 -3.83
CA PHE A 133 -13.52 22.94 -2.96
C PHE A 133 -13.87 23.27 -1.51
N PHE A 134 -13.12 22.65 -0.59
CA PHE A 134 -13.16 23.01 0.83
C PHE A 134 -11.96 23.89 1.17
N GLU A 135 -12.22 24.98 1.87
CA GLU A 135 -11.22 25.89 2.41
C GLU A 135 -11.23 25.87 3.93
N GLY A 136 -10.07 26.13 4.53
CA GLY A 136 -9.91 26.30 5.96
C GLY A 136 -9.20 27.59 6.33
N GLU A 137 -9.56 28.16 7.47
CA GLU A 137 -8.82 29.23 8.13
C GLU A 137 -8.01 28.63 9.28
N THR A 138 -6.72 28.94 9.35
CA THR A 138 -5.79 28.45 10.40
C THR A 138 -5.05 29.62 11.03
N ARG A 139 -4.72 29.51 12.31
CA ARG A 139 -3.88 30.49 13.03
C ARG A 139 -2.41 30.31 12.76
N CYS A 140 -1.99 29.10 12.45
CA CYS A 140 -0.58 28.76 12.31
C CYS A 140 -0.38 28.01 11.00
N GLU A 141 0.08 28.73 10.00
CA GLU A 141 0.46 28.16 8.72
C GLU A 141 1.98 27.99 8.67
N ARG A 142 2.44 26.81 8.31
CA ARG A 142 3.87 26.49 8.22
C ARG A 142 4.33 26.44 6.78
N GLU A 143 5.56 26.86 6.54
CA GLU A 143 6.23 26.63 5.27
C GLU A 143 6.63 25.15 5.17
N ILE A 144 6.17 24.50 4.13
CA ILE A 144 6.40 23.08 3.87
C ILE A 144 7.09 22.92 2.53
N THR A 145 8.15 22.12 2.49
CA THR A 145 8.76 21.63 1.26
C THR A 145 8.88 20.10 1.35
N ILE A 146 8.34 19.41 0.37
CA ILE A 146 8.29 17.96 0.31
C ILE A 146 9.37 17.42 -0.62
N ALA A 147 10.11 16.42 -0.19
CA ALA A 147 10.97 15.61 -1.05
C ALA A 147 10.29 14.26 -1.33
N LEU A 148 10.02 13.93 -2.60
CA LEU A 148 9.63 12.59 -3.00
C LEU A 148 10.90 11.74 -3.11
N ASN A 149 10.98 10.64 -2.36
CA ASN A 149 12.05 9.65 -2.42
C ASN A 149 11.53 8.42 -3.16
N ILE A 150 12.02 8.22 -4.38
CA ILE A 150 11.58 7.14 -5.29
C ILE A 150 12.76 6.22 -5.55
N CYS A 151 12.55 4.90 -5.40
CA CYS A 151 13.52 3.88 -5.79
C CYS A 151 13.01 3.15 -7.03
N THR A 152 13.85 3.01 -8.07
CA THR A 152 13.48 2.29 -9.29
C THR A 152 14.51 1.23 -9.66
N TYR A 153 14.04 0.14 -10.29
CA TYR A 153 14.88 -0.90 -10.85
C TYR A 153 14.28 -1.42 -12.16
N LYS A 154 14.79 -0.93 -13.30
CA LYS A 154 14.37 -1.34 -14.66
C LYS A 154 12.87 -1.21 -14.91
N ARG A 155 12.27 -0.09 -14.46
CA ARG A 155 10.84 0.22 -14.58
C ARG A 155 10.61 1.62 -15.15
N GLU A 156 11.43 2.01 -16.12
CA GLU A 156 11.48 3.35 -16.72
C GLU A 156 10.11 3.82 -17.18
N LYS A 157 9.31 2.92 -17.78
CA LYS A 157 7.97 3.25 -18.30
C LYS A 157 7.03 3.81 -17.21
N TYR A 158 7.02 3.19 -16.04
CA TYR A 158 6.16 3.62 -14.93
C TYR A 158 6.68 4.91 -14.30
N LEU A 159 7.97 4.96 -14.05
CA LEU A 159 8.63 6.13 -13.49
C LEU A 159 8.42 7.36 -14.39
N MET A 160 8.62 7.23 -15.70
CA MET A 160 8.46 8.35 -16.65
C MET A 160 7.03 8.87 -16.69
N ARG A 161 6.02 7.99 -16.64
CA ARG A 161 4.62 8.39 -16.53
C ARG A 161 4.38 9.23 -15.27
N ASN A 162 4.87 8.76 -14.12
CA ASN A 162 4.71 9.46 -12.84
C ASN A 162 5.47 10.78 -12.83
N LEU A 163 6.69 10.82 -13.38
CA LEU A 163 7.48 12.05 -13.46
C LEU A 163 6.80 13.10 -14.36
N GLU A 164 6.23 12.68 -15.49
CA GLU A 164 5.48 13.60 -16.36
C GLU A 164 4.24 14.16 -15.67
N LEU A 165 3.50 13.33 -14.94
CA LEU A 165 2.36 13.78 -14.14
C LEU A 165 2.79 14.78 -13.05
N LEU A 166 3.89 14.51 -12.34
CA LEU A 166 4.43 15.42 -11.32
C LEU A 166 4.89 16.74 -11.92
N ARG A 167 5.50 16.72 -13.12
CA ARG A 167 5.93 17.91 -13.83
C ARG A 167 4.73 18.78 -14.22
N SER A 168 3.76 18.20 -14.91
CA SER A 168 2.59 18.94 -15.41
C SER A 168 1.69 19.45 -14.29
N CYS A 169 1.54 18.72 -13.18
CA CYS A 169 0.67 19.13 -12.09
C CYS A 169 1.33 20.09 -11.09
N PHE A 170 2.67 19.97 -10.86
CA PHE A 170 3.33 20.61 -9.74
C PHE A 170 4.64 21.31 -10.08
N LEU A 171 5.59 20.62 -10.71
CA LEU A 171 6.96 21.13 -10.85
C LEU A 171 7.08 22.28 -11.85
N GLU A 172 6.25 22.29 -12.89
CA GLU A 172 6.22 23.28 -13.98
C GLU A 172 4.90 24.09 -14.00
N ASN A 173 3.96 23.82 -13.08
CA ASN A 173 2.67 24.49 -12.99
C ASN A 173 2.71 25.58 -11.90
N SER A 174 2.86 26.83 -12.30
CA SER A 174 2.91 27.99 -11.38
C SER A 174 1.60 28.23 -10.62
N ASP A 175 0.47 27.69 -11.08
CA ASP A 175 -0.83 27.82 -10.42
C ASP A 175 -1.01 26.80 -9.30
N SER A 176 -0.12 25.82 -9.18
CA SER A 176 -0.14 24.84 -8.11
C SER A 176 0.41 25.38 -6.80
N GLU A 177 -0.25 25.11 -5.68
CA GLU A 177 0.28 25.44 -4.34
C GLU A 177 1.60 24.72 -4.01
N LEU A 178 1.92 23.60 -4.69
CA LEU A 178 3.18 22.88 -4.53
C LEU A 178 4.30 23.40 -5.45
N PHE A 179 4.02 24.39 -6.31
CA PHE A 179 5.07 24.99 -7.16
C PHE A 179 6.18 25.59 -6.30
N GLY A 180 7.43 25.16 -6.53
CA GLY A 180 8.56 25.56 -5.69
C GLY A 180 8.70 24.80 -4.35
N HIS A 181 7.68 24.05 -3.94
CA HIS A 181 7.64 23.31 -2.67
C HIS A 181 7.76 21.78 -2.82
N LEU A 182 8.09 21.30 -4.02
CA LEU A 182 8.26 19.90 -4.32
C LEU A 182 9.65 19.64 -4.92
N GLN A 183 10.37 18.66 -4.35
CA GLN A 183 11.65 18.14 -4.86
C GLN A 183 11.48 16.63 -5.13
N VAL A 184 12.04 16.11 -6.19
CA VAL A 184 11.98 14.68 -6.54
C VAL A 184 13.38 14.07 -6.51
N PHE A 185 13.56 13.02 -5.72
CA PHE A 185 14.81 12.26 -5.61
C PHE A 185 14.58 10.85 -6.12
N ILE A 186 15.31 10.45 -7.15
CA ILE A 186 15.18 9.16 -7.79
C ILE A 186 16.49 8.39 -7.63
N THR A 187 16.42 7.26 -6.95
CA THR A 187 17.52 6.30 -6.86
C THR A 187 17.32 5.20 -7.88
N ASP A 188 18.20 5.15 -8.87
CA ASP A 188 18.16 4.15 -9.94
C ASP A 188 19.08 2.97 -9.63
N ASN A 189 18.52 1.92 -9.05
CA ASN A 189 19.20 0.66 -8.73
C ASN A 189 19.60 -0.15 -9.98
N GLY A 190 19.14 0.26 -11.15
CA GLY A 190 19.44 -0.39 -12.44
C GLY A 190 20.52 0.33 -13.24
N SER A 191 20.84 1.57 -12.88
CA SER A 191 21.72 2.48 -13.61
C SER A 191 21.34 2.60 -15.09
N THR A 192 20.03 2.64 -15.37
CA THR A 192 19.46 2.65 -16.74
C THR A 192 18.91 4.01 -17.14
N LEU A 193 18.69 4.92 -16.20
CA LEU A 193 18.12 6.24 -16.47
C LEU A 193 19.14 7.20 -17.07
N PRO A 194 18.76 7.99 -18.10
CA PRO A 194 19.63 9.00 -18.71
C PRO A 194 19.67 10.27 -17.84
N ILE A 195 20.56 10.32 -16.84
CA ILE A 195 20.66 11.44 -15.88
C ILE A 195 20.71 12.79 -16.59
N GLY A 196 21.56 12.96 -17.60
CA GLY A 196 21.76 14.25 -18.27
C GLY A 196 20.51 14.85 -18.90
N THR A 197 19.50 14.06 -19.22
CA THR A 197 18.24 14.53 -19.82
C THR A 197 17.11 14.72 -18.82
N LEU A 198 17.15 14.03 -17.69
CA LEU A 198 16.06 14.02 -16.71
C LEU A 198 16.32 14.92 -15.51
N GLN A 199 17.58 15.10 -15.12
CA GLN A 199 17.95 15.93 -13.97
C GLN A 199 17.60 17.40 -14.18
N ARG A 200 17.05 18.04 -13.15
CA ARG A 200 16.68 19.47 -13.09
C ARG A 200 16.95 19.97 -11.67
N ASP A 201 16.74 21.26 -11.43
CA ASP A 201 16.91 21.87 -10.10
C ASP A 201 16.00 21.25 -9.03
N ASN A 202 14.86 20.72 -9.45
CA ASN A 202 13.86 20.07 -8.59
C ASN A 202 13.72 18.55 -8.84
N VAL A 203 14.54 17.96 -9.72
CA VAL A 203 14.58 16.51 -9.99
C VAL A 203 16.02 16.03 -9.89
N HIS A 204 16.30 15.21 -8.90
CA HIS A 204 17.63 14.70 -8.58
C HIS A 204 17.67 13.19 -8.83
N ILE A 205 18.63 12.72 -9.63
CA ILE A 205 18.78 11.31 -9.98
C ILE A 205 20.17 10.83 -9.59
N CYS A 206 20.24 9.69 -8.92
CA CYS A 206 21.50 9.02 -8.64
C CYS A 206 21.47 7.55 -9.09
N HIS A 207 22.49 7.10 -9.79
CA HIS A 207 22.71 5.69 -10.06
C HIS A 207 23.16 4.99 -8.78
N ASN A 208 22.73 3.75 -8.63
CA ASN A 208 22.97 2.97 -7.42
C ASN A 208 23.13 1.49 -7.79
N PRO A 209 24.01 0.72 -7.12
CA PRO A 209 23.98 -0.73 -7.27
C PRO A 209 22.64 -1.28 -6.78
N ASN A 210 22.20 -2.42 -7.34
CA ASN A 210 20.93 -3.03 -6.90
C ASN A 210 21.07 -3.62 -5.49
N VAL A 211 20.83 -2.81 -4.50
CA VAL A 211 20.79 -3.21 -3.07
C VAL A 211 19.37 -3.33 -2.52
N GLY A 212 18.40 -3.53 -3.42
CA GLY A 212 16.97 -3.67 -3.12
C GLY A 212 16.29 -2.35 -2.79
N GLY A 213 14.99 -2.42 -2.45
CA GLY A 213 14.21 -1.26 -2.04
C GLY A 213 14.77 -0.58 -0.81
N ALA A 214 15.11 -1.35 0.23
CA ALA A 214 15.70 -0.82 1.46
C ALA A 214 16.95 0.05 1.19
N GLY A 215 17.85 -0.44 0.32
CA GLY A 215 19.06 0.32 -0.04
C GLY A 215 18.78 1.48 -0.98
N GLY A 216 17.85 1.33 -1.93
CA GLY A 216 17.48 2.42 -2.81
C GLY A 216 16.87 3.59 -2.04
N PHE A 217 15.93 3.33 -1.13
CA PHE A 217 15.36 4.36 -0.28
C PHE A 217 16.36 4.95 0.72
N ALA A 218 17.27 4.13 1.27
CA ALA A 218 18.36 4.63 2.11
C ALA A 218 19.27 5.59 1.34
N ARG A 219 19.63 5.28 0.09
CA ARG A 219 20.40 6.18 -0.79
C ARG A 219 19.68 7.50 -1.01
N GLY A 220 18.39 7.47 -1.32
CA GLY A 220 17.59 8.68 -1.47
C GLY A 220 17.57 9.54 -0.21
N LEU A 221 17.43 8.94 0.99
CA LEU A 221 17.53 9.67 2.25
C LEU A 221 18.90 10.32 2.46
N ILE A 222 19.99 9.67 2.05
CA ILE A 222 21.34 10.23 2.12
C ILE A 222 21.44 11.46 1.22
N GLU A 223 20.97 11.37 -0.03
CA GLU A 223 20.99 12.50 -0.97
C GLU A 223 20.11 13.66 -0.47
N ILE A 224 18.91 13.38 0.03
CA ILE A 224 18.04 14.38 0.68
C ILE A 224 18.76 15.02 1.88
N GLY A 225 19.39 14.22 2.73
CA GLY A 225 20.10 14.69 3.91
C GLY A 225 21.20 15.70 3.60
N ARG A 226 21.87 15.57 2.45
CA ARG A 226 22.92 16.49 1.98
C ARG A 226 22.40 17.87 1.62
N VAL A 227 21.17 17.96 1.14
CA VAL A 227 20.60 19.20 0.60
C VAL A 227 19.39 19.73 1.38
N LYS A 228 18.94 19.01 2.41
CA LYS A 228 17.67 19.33 3.12
C LYS A 228 17.62 20.74 3.68
N GLN A 229 18.75 21.28 4.17
CA GLN A 229 18.83 22.65 4.67
C GLN A 229 18.81 23.66 3.51
N GLN A 230 19.60 23.43 2.47
CA GLN A 230 19.69 24.32 1.31
C GLN A 230 18.36 24.43 0.56
N LYS A 231 17.61 23.32 0.45
CA LYS A 231 16.31 23.24 -0.23
C LYS A 231 15.14 23.41 0.74
N ALA A 232 15.38 23.75 2.02
CA ALA A 232 14.37 23.92 3.06
C ALA A 232 13.40 22.73 3.16
N ILE A 233 13.86 21.49 2.93
CA ILE A 233 13.01 20.30 2.97
C ILE A 233 12.54 20.05 4.40
N THR A 234 11.24 19.91 4.57
CA THR A 234 10.58 19.67 5.86
C THR A 234 10.04 18.26 6.01
N HIS A 235 9.66 17.63 4.90
CA HIS A 235 9.10 16.27 4.89
C HIS A 235 9.61 15.47 3.71
N VAL A 236 9.62 14.15 3.88
CA VAL A 236 9.97 13.19 2.82
C VAL A 236 8.81 12.24 2.60
N ILE A 237 8.43 12.02 1.35
CA ILE A 237 7.47 10.97 0.97
C ILE A 237 8.24 9.84 0.30
N PHE A 238 8.20 8.66 0.88
CA PHE A 238 8.59 7.43 0.20
C PHE A 238 7.49 7.03 -0.77
N MET A 239 7.87 6.68 -2.00
CA MET A 239 6.92 6.28 -3.04
C MET A 239 7.55 5.24 -3.97
N ASP A 240 6.79 4.17 -4.27
CA ASP A 240 7.19 3.19 -5.28
C ASP A 240 7.12 3.77 -6.69
N ASP A 241 7.93 3.23 -7.61
CA ASP A 241 8.02 3.69 -9.00
C ASP A 241 6.84 3.25 -9.89
N ASP A 242 6.14 2.17 -9.52
CA ASP A 242 5.06 1.55 -10.31
C ASP A 242 3.64 1.85 -9.80
N VAL A 243 3.49 2.79 -8.89
CA VAL A 243 2.17 3.28 -8.46
C VAL A 243 1.53 4.20 -9.51
N GLU A 244 0.20 4.25 -9.55
CA GLU A 244 -0.52 5.36 -10.18
C GLU A 244 -0.84 6.40 -9.10
N ILE A 245 -0.35 7.62 -9.30
CA ILE A 245 -0.48 8.71 -8.34
C ILE A 245 -1.81 9.45 -8.57
N LEU A 246 -2.46 9.84 -7.49
CA LEU A 246 -3.53 10.83 -7.50
C LEU A 246 -2.94 12.20 -7.12
N PRO A 247 -2.85 13.19 -8.04
CA PRO A 247 -2.30 14.50 -7.72
C PRO A 247 -2.97 15.17 -6.52
N GLU A 248 -4.29 15.09 -6.43
CA GLU A 248 -5.05 15.62 -5.29
C GLU A 248 -4.62 15.01 -3.93
N GLY A 249 -4.17 13.75 -3.89
CA GLY A 249 -3.63 13.11 -2.68
C GLY A 249 -2.35 13.80 -2.19
N LEU A 250 -1.50 14.27 -3.11
CA LEU A 250 -0.29 15.02 -2.78
C LEU A 250 -0.64 16.43 -2.28
N THR A 251 -1.60 17.09 -2.92
CA THR A 251 -2.13 18.39 -2.47
C THR A 251 -2.70 18.32 -1.06
N ARG A 252 -3.53 17.31 -0.76
CA ARG A 252 -4.09 17.10 0.59
C ARG A 252 -3.00 16.84 1.63
N THR A 253 -1.97 16.05 1.27
CA THR A 253 -0.84 15.83 2.17
C THR A 253 -0.10 17.12 2.46
N TYR A 254 0.21 17.92 1.44
CA TYR A 254 0.88 19.20 1.57
C TYR A 254 0.10 20.16 2.46
N THR A 255 -1.19 20.34 2.18
CA THR A 255 -2.04 21.24 2.96
C THR A 255 -2.20 20.77 4.41
N MET A 256 -2.37 19.46 4.65
CA MET A 256 -2.45 18.92 6.00
C MET A 256 -1.18 19.23 6.80
N LEU A 257 -0.01 19.09 6.20
CA LEU A 257 1.26 19.42 6.84
C LEU A 257 1.39 20.91 7.19
N ARG A 258 0.85 21.82 6.35
CA ARG A 258 0.87 23.28 6.60
C ARG A 258 0.10 23.68 7.84
N CYS A 259 -0.97 22.99 8.19
CA CYS A 259 -1.84 23.31 9.33
C CYS A 259 -1.85 22.21 10.42
N LEU A 260 -0.95 21.24 10.37
CA LEU A 260 -0.88 20.16 11.35
C LEU A 260 -0.58 20.72 12.76
N ARG A 261 -1.29 20.22 13.78
CA ARG A 261 -1.06 20.60 15.18
C ARG A 261 0.28 20.07 15.68
N GLU A 262 0.96 20.84 16.52
CA GLU A 262 2.30 20.54 17.07
C GLU A 262 2.42 19.12 17.64
N GLN A 263 1.43 18.66 18.38
CA GLN A 263 1.42 17.31 18.97
C GLN A 263 1.49 16.15 17.94
N TYR A 264 1.26 16.44 16.65
CA TYR A 264 1.32 15.46 15.57
C TYR A 264 2.50 15.66 14.61
N PHE A 265 3.42 16.56 14.90
CA PHE A 265 4.58 16.82 14.01
C PHE A 265 5.47 15.60 13.79
N SER A 266 5.49 14.66 14.73
CA SER A 266 6.21 13.38 14.58
C SER A 266 5.39 12.27 13.91
N ALA A 267 4.13 12.51 13.58
CA ALA A 267 3.28 11.52 12.94
C ALA A 267 3.66 11.34 11.46
N PHE A 268 3.49 10.12 10.97
CA PHE A 268 3.59 9.81 9.54
C PHE A 268 2.21 9.92 8.89
N ILE A 269 2.16 10.39 7.63
CA ILE A 269 0.93 10.35 6.84
C ILE A 269 1.03 9.19 5.86
N ALA A 270 0.11 8.23 5.98
CA ALA A 270 0.07 7.04 5.14
C ALA A 270 -0.96 7.18 4.02
N GLY A 271 -0.53 6.93 2.79
CA GLY A 271 -1.42 6.77 1.65
C GLY A 271 -2.00 5.36 1.59
N ALA A 272 -3.31 5.25 1.39
CA ALA A 272 -3.96 3.96 1.20
C ALA A 272 -3.50 3.31 -0.11
N MET A 273 -3.32 1.98 -0.10
CA MET A 273 -3.12 1.21 -1.32
C MET A 273 -4.47 0.78 -1.88
N LEU A 274 -4.80 1.25 -3.07
CA LEU A 274 -5.90 0.76 -3.88
C LEU A 274 -5.35 -0.24 -4.93
N ARG A 275 -6.16 -1.20 -5.30
CA ARG A 275 -5.76 -2.22 -6.28
C ARG A 275 -5.81 -1.65 -7.69
N LEU A 276 -4.76 -1.86 -8.47
CA LEU A 276 -4.72 -1.43 -9.87
C LEU A 276 -5.68 -2.23 -10.77
N ASP A 277 -5.86 -3.53 -10.50
CA ASP A 277 -6.76 -4.43 -11.23
C ASP A 277 -8.25 -4.23 -10.90
N ARG A 278 -8.55 -3.60 -9.76
CA ARG A 278 -9.90 -3.27 -9.27
C ARG A 278 -9.82 -1.93 -8.55
N LYS A 279 -9.78 -0.84 -9.26
CA LYS A 279 -9.46 0.50 -8.76
C LYS A 279 -10.33 0.95 -7.57
N TYR A 280 -11.53 0.40 -7.45
CA TYR A 280 -12.45 0.66 -6.34
C TYR A 280 -12.19 -0.16 -5.06
N MET A 281 -11.27 -1.13 -5.10
CA MET A 281 -10.97 -1.97 -3.95
C MET A 281 -9.74 -1.47 -3.21
N GLN A 282 -9.91 -1.14 -1.94
CA GLN A 282 -8.78 -0.85 -1.05
C GLN A 282 -8.08 -2.14 -0.66
N HIS A 283 -6.76 -2.22 -0.89
CA HIS A 283 -5.95 -3.34 -0.42
C HIS A 283 -5.65 -3.19 1.06
N GLU A 284 -5.20 -2.01 1.48
CA GLU A 284 -4.98 -1.65 2.88
C GLU A 284 -4.84 -0.14 3.07
N ASN A 285 -4.94 0.30 4.32
CA ASN A 285 -4.78 1.68 4.75
C ASN A 285 -3.95 1.73 6.06
N GLY A 286 -2.67 1.34 5.95
CA GLY A 286 -1.79 1.10 7.08
C GLY A 286 -2.09 -0.20 7.82
N ALA A 287 -1.23 -0.61 8.74
CA ALA A 287 -1.40 -1.84 9.50
C ALA A 287 -0.77 -1.78 10.88
N ALA A 288 -1.22 -2.68 11.77
CA ALA A 288 -0.55 -2.96 13.03
C ALA A 288 0.35 -4.19 12.92
N TRP A 289 1.52 -4.14 13.58
CA TRP A 289 2.48 -5.24 13.60
C TRP A 289 2.25 -6.15 14.80
N ASN A 290 1.73 -7.34 14.56
CA ASN A 290 1.48 -8.33 15.61
C ASN A 290 2.42 -9.53 15.49
N GLY A 291 3.69 -9.30 15.82
CA GLY A 291 4.70 -10.35 15.92
C GLY A 291 4.88 -11.18 14.65
N GLY A 292 4.99 -10.51 13.50
CA GLY A 292 5.19 -11.14 12.19
C GLY A 292 3.90 -11.41 11.41
N LYS A 293 2.81 -10.78 11.83
CA LYS A 293 1.56 -10.70 11.06
C LYS A 293 1.11 -9.26 11.01
N CYS A 294 1.04 -8.71 9.83
CA CYS A 294 0.38 -7.43 9.61
C CYS A 294 -1.13 -7.60 9.79
N GLN A 295 -1.72 -6.77 10.64
CA GLN A 295 -3.16 -6.61 10.75
C GLN A 295 -3.54 -5.38 9.94
N PHE A 296 -3.86 -5.58 8.67
CA PHE A 296 -4.16 -4.51 7.74
C PHE A 296 -5.47 -3.81 8.08
N ALA A 297 -5.44 -2.49 8.19
CA ALA A 297 -6.63 -1.68 8.34
C ALA A 297 -7.36 -1.53 6.98
N GLY A 298 -8.69 -1.58 7.00
CA GLY A 298 -9.52 -1.38 5.80
C GLY A 298 -9.23 -2.33 4.64
N ARG A 299 -8.75 -3.55 4.92
CA ARG A 299 -8.36 -4.50 3.88
C ARG A 299 -9.56 -5.07 3.12
N GLY A 300 -9.49 -5.00 1.79
CA GLY A 300 -10.46 -5.63 0.90
C GLY A 300 -11.85 -4.99 0.94
N ILE A 301 -11.95 -3.70 1.29
CA ILE A 301 -13.22 -2.98 1.28
C ILE A 301 -13.51 -2.39 -0.11
N ASP A 302 -14.77 -2.46 -0.53
CA ASP A 302 -15.28 -1.82 -1.73
C ASP A 302 -15.62 -0.36 -1.43
N LEU A 303 -14.83 0.57 -1.98
CA LEU A 303 -14.96 2.01 -1.74
C LEU A 303 -16.07 2.70 -2.56
N ARG A 304 -16.77 1.97 -3.44
CA ARG A 304 -18.00 2.46 -4.08
C ARG A 304 -19.16 2.50 -3.08
N MET A 305 -19.05 1.72 -2.01
CA MET A 305 -20.04 1.71 -0.95
C MET A 305 -19.76 2.86 0.01
N PHE A 306 -20.57 3.92 -0.02
CA PHE A 306 -20.37 5.09 0.84
C PHE A 306 -20.27 4.75 2.34
N SER A 307 -20.99 3.72 2.79
CA SER A 307 -20.85 3.22 4.16
C SER A 307 -19.42 2.75 4.51
N ASN A 308 -18.69 2.22 3.52
CA ASN A 308 -17.30 1.84 3.70
C ASN A 308 -16.39 3.07 3.70
N VAL A 309 -16.69 4.08 2.88
CA VAL A 309 -15.96 5.37 2.87
C VAL A 309 -16.02 6.03 4.24
N VAL A 310 -17.21 6.10 4.85
CA VAL A 310 -17.38 6.69 6.20
C VAL A 310 -16.64 5.88 7.26
N ARG A 311 -16.74 4.55 7.23
CA ARG A 311 -16.05 3.68 8.20
C ARG A 311 -14.53 3.68 8.04
N ASN A 312 -14.03 3.92 6.84
CA ASN A 312 -12.60 3.98 6.59
C ASN A 312 -11.92 5.17 7.33
N GLU A 313 -12.71 6.16 7.74
CA GLU A 313 -12.27 7.30 8.55
C GLU A 313 -12.22 7.00 10.06
N GLU A 314 -12.78 5.87 10.52
CA GLU A 314 -12.68 5.48 11.93
C GLU A 314 -11.22 5.23 12.31
N GLU A 315 -10.80 5.75 13.47
CA GLU A 315 -9.45 5.52 13.98
C GLU A 315 -9.26 4.05 14.35
N THR A 316 -8.16 3.48 13.90
CA THR A 316 -7.74 2.12 14.22
C THR A 316 -6.25 2.11 14.53
N ASP A 317 -5.80 1.16 15.34
CA ASP A 317 -4.38 1.01 15.66
C ASP A 317 -3.57 0.71 14.40
N ARG A 318 -2.52 1.50 14.18
CA ARG A 318 -1.56 1.37 13.09
C ARG A 318 -0.16 1.59 13.63
N ASP A 319 0.75 0.68 13.33
CA ASP A 319 2.14 0.74 13.75
C ASP A 319 3.07 1.14 12.60
N TYR A 320 2.61 0.96 11.34
CA TYR A 320 3.43 1.29 10.19
C TYR A 320 2.62 1.77 8.97
N ALA A 321 3.31 2.54 8.13
CA ALA A 321 2.89 3.00 6.82
C ALA A 321 3.83 2.43 5.76
N ALA A 322 3.29 1.76 4.77
CA ALA A 322 4.08 1.17 3.69
C ALA A 322 4.59 2.22 2.70
N TRP A 323 5.75 1.96 2.09
CA TRP A 323 6.47 2.95 1.30
C TRP A 323 5.99 3.12 -0.15
N TRP A 324 4.85 2.57 -0.53
CA TRP A 324 4.18 3.02 -1.76
C TRP A 324 3.68 4.46 -1.67
N TYR A 325 3.39 4.96 -0.46
CA TYR A 325 3.15 6.37 -0.13
C TYR A 325 3.22 6.56 1.40
N CYS A 326 4.33 7.05 1.90
CA CYS A 326 4.53 7.30 3.32
C CYS A 326 5.26 8.63 3.52
N CYS A 327 4.58 9.64 4.05
CA CYS A 327 5.17 10.94 4.37
C CYS A 327 5.71 10.93 5.79
N ILE A 328 6.97 11.33 5.95
CA ILE A 328 7.68 11.40 7.23
C ILE A 328 8.26 12.80 7.46
N PRO A 329 8.43 13.25 8.72
CA PRO A 329 9.18 14.46 9.04
C PRO A 329 10.66 14.33 8.68
N VAL A 330 11.28 15.44 8.22
CA VAL A 330 12.70 15.46 7.81
C VAL A 330 13.67 15.24 8.97
N GLU A 331 13.24 15.43 10.21
CA GLU A 331 14.00 15.12 11.43
C GLU A 331 14.41 13.64 11.50
N ASN A 332 13.66 12.76 10.83
CA ASN A 332 13.99 11.35 10.71
C ASN A 332 15.11 11.07 9.69
N VAL A 333 15.45 12.05 8.84
CA VAL A 333 16.53 11.94 7.84
C VAL A 333 17.87 12.28 8.51
N ARG A 334 18.50 11.28 9.11
CA ARG A 334 19.78 11.39 9.82
C ARG A 334 20.69 10.22 9.44
N GLU A 335 22.01 10.43 9.54
CA GLU A 335 23.01 9.40 9.22
C GLU A 335 22.97 8.18 10.16
N ASP A 336 22.47 8.35 11.38
CA ASP A 336 22.30 7.30 12.38
C ASP A 336 20.89 6.66 12.35
N ASN A 337 20.06 7.02 11.37
CA ASN A 337 18.64 6.62 11.30
C ASN A 337 18.19 6.18 9.89
N LEU A 338 19.06 5.53 9.16
CA LEU A 338 18.74 4.99 7.83
C LEU A 338 17.94 3.67 7.93
N PRO A 339 17.27 3.22 6.87
CA PRO A 339 16.67 1.89 6.79
C PRO A 339 17.67 0.78 7.12
N ILE A 340 17.21 -0.32 7.73
CA ILE A 340 18.05 -1.50 7.97
C ILE A 340 18.32 -2.27 6.66
N PRO A 341 19.46 -2.99 6.55
CA PRO A 341 19.90 -3.60 5.29
C PRO A 341 19.21 -4.94 4.98
N VAL A 342 17.92 -4.92 4.89
CA VAL A 342 17.10 -6.13 4.68
C VAL A 342 16.84 -6.47 3.22
N PHE A 343 17.29 -5.65 2.29
CA PHE A 343 17.14 -5.72 0.84
C PHE A 343 15.73 -5.36 0.38
N ILE A 344 14.71 -6.16 0.68
CA ILE A 344 13.29 -5.91 0.39
C ILE A 344 12.42 -6.46 1.52
N HIS A 345 11.24 -5.92 1.70
CA HIS A 345 10.23 -6.27 2.71
C HIS A 345 10.65 -5.99 4.16
N GLU A 346 9.72 -5.56 4.95
CA GLU A 346 9.80 -5.21 6.37
C GLU A 346 10.79 -4.05 6.68
N ASP A 347 11.36 -3.39 5.70
CA ASP A 347 12.10 -2.14 5.81
C ASP A 347 11.20 -0.98 6.25
N ASP A 348 10.04 -0.83 5.62
CA ASP A 348 8.97 0.10 5.94
C ASP A 348 8.37 -0.14 7.34
N VAL A 349 8.14 -1.42 7.68
CA VAL A 349 7.66 -1.83 9.01
C VAL A 349 8.66 -1.43 10.09
N GLU A 350 9.93 -1.81 9.93
CA GLU A 350 10.97 -1.50 10.91
C GLU A 350 11.13 0.01 11.09
N TYR A 351 11.22 0.72 9.97
CA TYR A 351 11.44 2.16 10.01
C TYR A 351 10.28 2.91 10.69
N SER A 352 9.03 2.49 10.42
CA SER A 352 7.87 3.07 11.07
C SER A 352 7.83 2.74 12.57
N LEU A 353 8.04 1.47 12.97
CA LEU A 353 8.09 1.06 14.38
C LEU A 353 9.15 1.81 15.18
N ARG A 354 10.23 2.25 14.55
CA ARG A 354 11.31 3.01 15.17
C ARG A 354 11.04 4.51 15.27
N ASN A 355 10.33 5.08 14.29
CA ASN A 355 10.32 6.52 14.07
C ASN A 355 8.94 7.18 14.13
N ALA A 356 7.85 6.45 13.89
CA ALA A 356 6.53 7.08 13.78
C ALA A 356 5.98 7.47 15.16
N GLY A 357 5.68 8.75 15.34
CA GLY A 357 4.93 9.27 16.50
C GLY A 357 3.41 9.05 16.41
N GLY A 358 2.98 8.27 15.42
CA GLY A 358 1.61 7.93 15.09
C GLY A 358 1.43 7.83 13.57
N ILE A 359 0.32 7.24 13.11
CA ILE A 359 0.02 7.09 11.68
C ILE A 359 -1.31 7.79 11.37
N ILE A 360 -1.26 8.82 10.55
CA ILE A 360 -2.43 9.55 10.06
C ILE A 360 -2.83 8.99 8.70
N THR A 361 -4.11 8.71 8.52
CA THR A 361 -4.70 8.31 7.23
C THR A 361 -5.89 9.20 6.92
N LEU A 362 -6.10 9.49 5.65
CA LEU A 362 -7.19 10.32 5.16
C LEU A 362 -7.73 9.74 3.86
N ASN A 363 -9.07 9.70 3.69
CA ASN A 363 -9.65 9.32 2.40
C ASN A 363 -9.16 10.26 1.29
N GLY A 364 -8.83 9.66 0.12
CA GLY A 364 -8.29 10.41 -1.00
C GLY A 364 -6.78 10.66 -0.95
N ILE A 365 -6.07 10.36 0.15
CA ILE A 365 -4.61 10.17 0.12
C ILE A 365 -4.38 8.70 -0.18
N ALA A 366 -4.16 8.38 -1.44
CA ALA A 366 -4.07 7.00 -1.92
C ALA A 366 -3.25 6.90 -3.21
N VAL A 367 -2.78 5.69 -3.47
CA VAL A 367 -2.16 5.30 -4.74
C VAL A 367 -2.75 3.97 -5.22
N TRP A 368 -2.82 3.77 -6.54
CA TRP A 368 -3.13 2.46 -7.10
C TRP A 368 -1.84 1.70 -7.37
N HIS A 369 -1.80 0.46 -6.89
CA HIS A 369 -0.60 -0.38 -6.98
C HIS A 369 -0.98 -1.80 -7.42
N PRO A 370 -0.13 -2.49 -8.22
CA PRO A 370 -0.31 -3.90 -8.53
C PRO A 370 -0.26 -4.77 -7.27
N VAL A 371 -1.20 -5.70 -7.13
CA VAL A 371 -1.24 -6.58 -5.95
C VAL A 371 -0.22 -7.70 -6.08
N ALA A 372 0.75 -7.75 -5.18
CA ALA A 372 1.81 -8.77 -5.17
C ALA A 372 1.32 -10.22 -4.98
N VAL A 373 0.07 -10.42 -4.55
CA VAL A 373 -0.52 -11.76 -4.34
C VAL A 373 -0.57 -12.59 -5.61
N ASN A 374 -0.73 -11.94 -6.76
CA ASN A 374 -0.78 -12.60 -8.07
C ASN A 374 0.62 -12.97 -8.58
N ARG A 375 1.67 -12.34 -8.06
CA ARG A 375 3.08 -12.58 -8.45
C ARG A 375 3.86 -13.22 -7.32
N ARG A 376 3.54 -14.46 -6.95
CA ARG A 376 4.19 -15.14 -5.84
C ARG A 376 5.61 -15.59 -6.20
N ILE A 377 6.56 -14.64 -6.15
CA ILE A 377 7.98 -14.85 -6.42
C ILE A 377 8.60 -15.64 -5.26
N SER A 378 9.40 -16.65 -5.57
CA SER A 378 10.03 -17.54 -4.57
C SER A 378 10.93 -16.80 -3.58
N SER A 379 11.67 -15.78 -4.02
CA SER A 379 12.56 -14.99 -3.16
C SER A 379 11.80 -14.28 -2.02
N ASN A 380 10.52 -13.95 -2.20
CA ASN A 380 9.71 -13.33 -1.16
C ASN A 380 9.53 -14.27 0.05
N GLU A 381 9.46 -15.58 -0.14
CA GLU A 381 9.36 -16.53 0.99
C GLU A 381 10.62 -16.49 1.86
N TYR A 382 11.79 -16.23 1.26
CA TYR A 382 13.04 -16.03 1.98
C TYR A 382 13.02 -14.71 2.76
N TYR A 383 12.79 -13.59 2.08
CA TYR A 383 12.88 -12.26 2.69
C TYR A 383 11.81 -12.05 3.76
N ASN A 384 10.55 -12.40 3.49
CA ASN A 384 9.44 -12.27 4.45
C ASN A 384 9.67 -13.06 5.76
N LEU A 385 10.40 -14.17 5.73
CA LEU A 385 10.70 -14.89 6.97
C LEU A 385 11.94 -14.31 7.67
N ARG A 386 13.05 -14.10 6.95
CA ARG A 386 14.29 -13.61 7.54
C ARG A 386 14.06 -12.22 8.17
N ASN A 387 13.43 -11.32 7.43
CA ASN A 387 13.24 -9.94 7.86
C ASN A 387 12.21 -9.83 8.98
N MET A 388 11.11 -10.60 8.92
CA MET A 388 10.19 -10.75 10.04
C MET A 388 10.93 -11.16 11.33
N LEU A 389 11.88 -12.11 11.26
CA LEU A 389 12.64 -12.54 12.43
C LEU A 389 13.57 -11.43 12.95
N ILE A 390 14.17 -10.65 12.06
CA ILE A 390 15.00 -9.49 12.40
C ILE A 390 14.15 -8.43 13.12
N VAL A 391 13.01 -8.01 12.55
CA VAL A 391 12.09 -7.03 13.15
C VAL A 391 11.57 -7.53 14.50
N ASN A 392 11.15 -8.80 14.59
CA ASN A 392 10.66 -9.39 15.83
C ASN A 392 11.73 -9.52 16.90
N ALA A 393 12.99 -9.65 16.53
CA ALA A 393 14.09 -9.67 17.51
C ALA A 393 14.08 -8.39 18.36
N LYS A 394 13.79 -7.25 17.78
CA LYS A 394 13.72 -5.95 18.44
C LYS A 394 12.36 -5.64 19.03
N TYR A 395 11.29 -5.75 18.23
CA TYR A 395 9.98 -5.19 18.57
C TYR A 395 8.98 -6.20 19.14
N CYS A 396 9.25 -7.51 19.06
CA CYS A 396 8.35 -8.55 19.55
C CYS A 396 9.03 -9.54 20.50
N PRO A 397 9.36 -9.14 21.75
CA PRO A 397 10.02 -10.02 22.72
C PRO A 397 9.24 -11.32 23.01
N ALA A 398 7.91 -11.26 22.91
CA ALA A 398 7.03 -12.43 23.10
C ALA A 398 7.09 -13.45 21.95
N PHE A 399 7.77 -13.15 20.83
CA PHE A 399 7.94 -14.09 19.72
C PHE A 399 9.06 -15.10 20.02
N GLY A 400 8.78 -16.03 20.96
CA GLY A 400 9.75 -17.02 21.43
C GLY A 400 9.79 -18.31 20.59
N ARG A 401 10.68 -19.23 21.00
CA ARG A 401 10.96 -20.52 20.32
C ARG A 401 9.69 -21.31 19.95
N ARG A 402 8.72 -21.42 20.89
CA ARG A 402 7.48 -22.19 20.64
C ARG A 402 6.65 -21.60 19.49
N ARG A 403 6.54 -20.25 19.45
CA ARG A 403 5.83 -19.56 18.38
C ARG A 403 6.56 -19.70 17.04
N LEU A 404 7.88 -19.58 17.06
CA LEU A 404 8.71 -19.78 15.86
C LEU A 404 8.60 -21.21 15.33
N ALA A 405 8.69 -22.24 16.18
CA ALA A 405 8.53 -23.64 15.76
C ALA A 405 7.18 -23.89 15.05
N LYS A 406 6.08 -23.36 15.60
CA LYS A 406 4.76 -23.41 14.95
C LYS A 406 4.74 -22.65 13.62
N THR A 407 5.38 -21.48 13.57
CA THR A 407 5.49 -20.68 12.34
C THR A 407 6.26 -21.44 11.26
N MET A 408 7.36 -22.08 11.61
CA MET A 408 8.15 -22.91 10.68
C MET A 408 7.34 -24.10 10.15
N ALA A 409 6.59 -24.80 11.00
CA ALA A 409 5.72 -25.89 10.55
C ALA A 409 4.72 -25.41 9.49
N VAL A 410 4.03 -24.30 9.75
CA VAL A 410 3.02 -23.76 8.82
C VAL A 410 3.67 -23.24 7.54
N ARG A 411 4.76 -22.47 7.65
CA ARG A 411 5.46 -21.90 6.49
C ARG A 411 6.06 -22.96 5.58
N LEU A 412 6.58 -24.08 6.12
CA LEU A 412 7.08 -25.20 5.32
C LEU A 412 5.93 -26.04 4.73
N MET A 413 4.81 -26.20 5.46
CA MET A 413 3.68 -26.99 5.01
C MET A 413 2.92 -26.34 3.85
N MET A 414 2.81 -25.00 3.81
CA MET A 414 2.07 -24.32 2.75
C MET A 414 2.67 -24.52 1.36
N PRO A 415 3.98 -24.38 1.13
CA PRO A 415 4.61 -24.72 -0.15
C PRO A 415 4.54 -26.23 -0.47
N LEU A 416 4.68 -27.11 0.52
CA LEU A 416 4.50 -28.55 0.31
C LEU A 416 3.12 -28.84 -0.31
N LEU A 417 2.05 -28.30 0.26
CA LEU A 417 0.69 -28.51 -0.19
C LEU A 417 0.36 -27.81 -1.53
N ARG A 418 1.18 -26.81 -1.94
CA ARG A 418 1.09 -26.12 -3.25
C ARG A 418 2.05 -26.71 -4.29
N TYR A 419 2.78 -27.77 -3.95
CA TYR A 419 3.83 -28.40 -4.77
C TYR A 419 5.01 -27.48 -5.10
N ARG A 420 5.19 -26.39 -4.35
CA ARG A 420 6.27 -25.40 -4.50
C ARG A 420 7.47 -25.76 -3.62
N TYR A 421 8.08 -26.86 -3.87
CA TYR A 421 9.09 -27.47 -2.98
C TYR A 421 10.39 -26.67 -2.85
N ARG A 422 10.79 -25.91 -3.88
CA ARG A 422 11.96 -25.03 -3.80
C ARG A 422 11.76 -23.95 -2.72
N ASP A 423 10.53 -23.46 -2.55
CA ASP A 423 10.22 -22.46 -1.53
C ASP A 423 10.46 -22.99 -0.10
N MET A 424 10.28 -24.30 0.16
CA MET A 424 10.61 -24.87 1.47
C MET A 424 12.09 -24.71 1.81
N HIS A 425 12.98 -24.89 0.82
CA HIS A 425 14.43 -24.70 1.03
C HIS A 425 14.77 -23.23 1.29
N LEU A 426 14.11 -22.29 0.60
CA LEU A 426 14.29 -20.85 0.83
C LEU A 426 13.81 -20.44 2.21
N ILE A 427 12.69 -20.97 2.69
CA ILE A 427 12.17 -20.75 4.05
C ILE A 427 13.17 -21.26 5.11
N TYR A 428 13.72 -22.45 4.92
CA TYR A 428 14.76 -22.98 5.80
C TYR A 428 16.02 -22.10 5.78
N GLN A 429 16.46 -21.68 4.58
CA GLN A 429 17.63 -20.80 4.40
C GLN A 429 17.42 -19.46 5.13
N ALA A 430 16.22 -18.88 5.09
CA ALA A 430 15.87 -17.64 5.78
C ALA A 430 16.10 -17.75 7.30
N LEU A 431 15.65 -18.86 7.92
CA LEU A 431 15.92 -19.11 9.34
C LEU A 431 17.41 -19.32 9.62
N ALA A 432 18.09 -20.10 8.75
CA ALA A 432 19.51 -20.36 8.90
C ALA A 432 20.35 -19.08 8.82
N ASP A 433 20.03 -18.18 7.90
CA ASP A 433 20.72 -16.90 7.73
C ASP A 433 20.41 -15.91 8.86
N PHE A 434 19.19 -15.88 9.37
CA PHE A 434 18.89 -15.14 10.60
C PHE A 434 19.77 -15.62 11.77
N CYS A 435 19.96 -16.94 11.88
CA CYS A 435 20.79 -17.55 12.93
C CYS A 435 22.29 -17.29 12.77
N ARG A 436 22.76 -16.71 11.68
CA ARG A 436 24.15 -16.24 11.50
C ARG A 436 24.41 -14.90 12.19
N GLY A 437 23.36 -14.17 12.52
CA GLY A 437 23.43 -12.92 13.28
C GLY A 437 23.66 -11.66 12.44
N PRO A 438 23.71 -10.48 13.11
CA PRO A 438 23.80 -9.18 12.44
C PRO A 438 25.14 -8.94 11.73
N GLU A 439 26.23 -9.51 12.22
CA GLU A 439 27.53 -9.41 11.55
C GLU A 439 27.50 -9.97 10.13
N TRP A 440 26.90 -11.16 9.95
CA TRP A 440 26.73 -11.74 8.63
C TRP A 440 25.87 -10.83 7.72
N LEU A 441 24.79 -10.25 8.26
CA LEU A 441 23.92 -9.35 7.51
C LEU A 441 24.68 -8.11 7.00
N ARG A 442 25.63 -7.60 7.78
CA ARG A 442 26.50 -6.47 7.40
C ARG A 442 27.57 -6.84 6.36
N GLN A 443 28.05 -8.09 6.38
CA GLN A 443 29.17 -8.51 5.53
C GLN A 443 28.71 -9.12 4.19
N VAL A 444 27.47 -9.59 4.12
CA VAL A 444 26.96 -10.26 2.90
C VAL A 444 26.89 -9.26 1.74
N ASP A 445 27.44 -9.67 0.59
CA ASP A 445 27.22 -8.93 -0.66
C ASP A 445 25.78 -9.15 -1.12
N ALA A 446 24.92 -8.15 -0.81
CA ALA A 446 23.48 -8.25 -0.97
C ALA A 446 23.04 -8.50 -2.42
N PRO A 447 23.58 -7.82 -3.46
CA PRO A 447 23.25 -8.09 -4.85
C PRO A 447 23.53 -9.52 -5.29
N SER A 448 24.75 -10.02 -5.08
CA SER A 448 25.14 -11.39 -5.46
C SER A 448 24.37 -12.43 -4.64
N TYR A 449 24.07 -12.12 -3.37
CA TYR A 449 23.27 -13.01 -2.53
C TYR A 449 21.83 -13.09 -3.00
N HIS A 450 21.24 -11.96 -3.38
CA HIS A 450 19.90 -11.91 -3.97
C HIS A 450 19.81 -12.77 -5.24
N GLN A 451 20.78 -12.63 -6.14
CA GLN A 451 20.82 -13.46 -7.36
C GLN A 451 20.81 -14.95 -7.02
N ARG A 452 21.61 -15.41 -6.04
CA ARG A 452 21.61 -16.80 -5.59
C ARG A 452 20.27 -17.26 -5.01
N ILE A 453 19.57 -16.39 -4.29
CA ILE A 453 18.22 -16.68 -3.77
C ILE A 453 17.21 -16.82 -4.92
N VAL A 454 17.28 -15.95 -5.92
CA VAL A 454 16.43 -16.00 -7.12
C VAL A 454 16.69 -17.29 -7.92
N GLU A 455 17.94 -17.65 -8.17
CA GLU A 455 18.33 -18.87 -8.90
C GLU A 455 17.85 -20.16 -8.21
N ARG A 456 17.83 -20.19 -6.87
CA ARG A 456 17.32 -21.33 -6.10
C ARG A 456 15.79 -21.44 -6.14
N GLY A 457 15.10 -20.35 -6.39
CA GLY A 457 13.65 -20.29 -6.50
C GLY A 457 13.11 -20.83 -7.83
N TYR A 458 11.80 -20.72 -7.99
CA TYR A 458 11.16 -20.99 -9.28
C TYR A 458 11.35 -19.81 -10.22
N GLN A 459 11.77 -20.12 -11.45
CA GLN A 459 11.80 -19.16 -12.54
C GLN A 459 10.46 -19.17 -13.25
N LEU A 460 9.87 -18.00 -13.43
CA LEU A 460 8.61 -17.85 -14.16
C LEU A 460 8.90 -17.92 -15.67
N THR A 461 8.06 -18.65 -16.39
CA THR A 461 8.12 -18.77 -17.85
C THR A 461 6.75 -18.45 -18.44
N ASP A 462 6.72 -18.07 -19.71
CA ASP A 462 5.45 -17.93 -20.43
C ASP A 462 4.74 -19.29 -20.48
N VAL A 463 3.49 -19.32 -20.01
CA VAL A 463 2.66 -20.52 -19.99
C VAL A 463 1.43 -20.42 -20.88
N SER A 464 1.32 -19.35 -21.70
CA SER A 464 0.16 -19.04 -22.55
C SER A 464 -0.24 -20.21 -23.44
N GLU A 465 0.72 -20.88 -24.05
CA GLU A 465 0.46 -22.04 -24.90
C GLU A 465 -0.08 -23.24 -24.09
N LYS A 466 0.52 -23.52 -22.94
CA LYS A 466 0.08 -24.61 -22.06
C LYS A 466 -1.34 -24.38 -21.52
N LEU A 467 -1.69 -23.13 -21.26
CA LEU A 467 -3.00 -22.76 -20.73
C LEU A 467 -4.14 -23.02 -21.74
N ARG A 468 -3.87 -22.95 -23.05
CA ARG A 468 -4.86 -23.27 -24.10
C ARG A 468 -5.36 -24.72 -24.02
N HIS A 469 -4.56 -25.61 -23.44
CA HIS A 469 -4.84 -27.05 -23.32
C HIS A 469 -5.23 -27.48 -21.90
N CYS A 470 -5.40 -26.52 -20.98
CA CYS A 470 -5.72 -26.80 -19.57
C CYS A 470 -7.06 -26.21 -19.17
N ALA A 471 -7.76 -26.89 -18.27
CA ALA A 471 -8.91 -26.30 -17.61
C ALA A 471 -8.43 -25.19 -16.65
N CYS A 472 -8.65 -23.94 -17.01
CA CYS A 472 -8.37 -22.79 -16.14
C CYS A 472 -9.47 -22.68 -15.08
N ILE A 473 -9.09 -22.83 -13.80
CA ILE A 473 -10.02 -22.73 -12.69
C ILE A 473 -9.80 -21.37 -12.02
N LYS A 474 -10.81 -20.49 -12.14
CA LYS A 474 -10.82 -19.23 -11.38
C LYS A 474 -10.86 -19.57 -9.89
N CYS A 475 -9.83 -19.19 -9.18
CA CYS A 475 -9.77 -19.29 -7.73
C CYS A 475 -10.50 -18.11 -7.10
N SER A 476 -10.98 -18.31 -5.88
CA SER A 476 -11.38 -17.20 -5.01
C SER A 476 -10.18 -16.30 -4.78
N ASP A 477 -10.43 -15.01 -4.63
CA ASP A 477 -9.37 -14.04 -4.31
C ASP A 477 -8.59 -14.57 -3.08
N PRO A 478 -7.26 -14.75 -3.17
CA PRO A 478 -6.46 -15.24 -2.06
C PRO A 478 -6.52 -14.36 -0.81
N SER A 479 -6.92 -13.09 -0.97
CA SER A 479 -7.15 -12.17 0.14
C SER A 479 -8.37 -12.53 1.01
N GLU A 480 -9.31 -13.32 0.48
CA GLU A 480 -10.52 -13.74 1.20
C GLU A 480 -10.30 -14.89 2.20
N ILE A 481 -9.19 -15.63 2.09
CA ILE A 481 -8.92 -16.79 2.95
C ILE A 481 -7.66 -16.53 3.78
N ASN A 482 -7.84 -15.89 4.92
CA ASN A 482 -6.74 -15.55 5.84
C ASN A 482 -6.64 -16.50 7.04
N SER A 483 -7.63 -17.38 7.26
CA SER A 483 -7.67 -18.28 8.42
C SER A 483 -8.38 -19.59 8.13
N VAL A 484 -8.13 -20.60 8.96
CA VAL A 484 -8.88 -21.87 8.96
C VAL A 484 -10.39 -21.61 9.13
N LYS A 485 -10.76 -20.59 9.91
CA LYS A 485 -12.17 -20.21 10.09
C LYS A 485 -12.82 -19.75 8.79
N ASP A 486 -12.09 -19.09 7.91
CA ASP A 486 -12.60 -18.61 6.62
C ASP A 486 -12.84 -19.79 5.67
N ILE A 487 -11.98 -20.83 5.72
CA ILE A 487 -12.20 -22.07 4.98
C ILE A 487 -13.52 -22.73 5.40
N PHE A 488 -13.75 -22.85 6.70
CA PHE A 488 -15.01 -23.41 7.21
C PHE A 488 -16.21 -22.55 6.86
N ARG A 489 -16.13 -21.22 7.02
CA ARG A 489 -17.20 -20.29 6.63
C ARG A 489 -17.53 -20.40 5.15
N ARG A 490 -16.51 -20.49 4.27
CA ARG A 490 -16.69 -20.69 2.83
C ARG A 490 -17.40 -22.01 2.55
N ALA A 491 -16.93 -23.13 3.15
CA ALA A 491 -17.54 -24.43 2.98
C ALA A 491 -19.02 -24.45 3.44
N PHE A 492 -19.34 -23.77 4.56
CA PHE A 492 -20.72 -23.61 5.01
C PHE A 492 -21.57 -22.79 4.05
N ARG A 493 -21.07 -21.63 3.55
CA ARG A 493 -21.79 -20.78 2.59
C ARG A 493 -22.06 -21.52 1.28
N GLN A 494 -21.11 -22.33 0.80
CA GLN A 494 -21.21 -23.05 -0.47
C GLN A 494 -21.86 -24.43 -0.31
N ARG A 495 -22.33 -24.80 0.89
CA ARG A 495 -22.87 -26.15 1.21
C ARG A 495 -21.88 -27.30 0.90
N GLU A 496 -20.59 -27.06 0.98
CA GLU A 496 -19.51 -28.00 0.66
C GLU A 496 -18.86 -28.63 1.89
N VAL A 497 -19.54 -28.71 3.02
CA VAL A 497 -18.97 -29.22 4.29
C VAL A 497 -18.50 -30.68 4.14
N CYS A 498 -19.27 -31.54 3.44
CA CYS A 498 -18.88 -32.93 3.17
C CYS A 498 -17.58 -33.02 2.34
N ARG A 499 -17.41 -32.10 1.37
CA ARG A 499 -16.18 -31.99 0.57
C ARG A 499 -15.00 -31.62 1.47
N LEU A 500 -15.16 -30.63 2.37
CA LEU A 500 -14.13 -30.19 3.29
C LEU A 500 -13.73 -31.35 4.25
N LEU A 501 -14.69 -32.06 4.80
CA LEU A 501 -14.41 -33.24 5.67
C LEU A 501 -13.63 -34.31 4.91
N ARG A 502 -14.03 -34.60 3.66
CA ARG A 502 -13.29 -35.55 2.81
C ARG A 502 -11.87 -35.07 2.52
N GLN A 503 -11.65 -33.78 2.31
CA GLN A 503 -10.32 -33.21 2.13
C GLN A 503 -9.46 -33.37 3.39
N ILE A 504 -10.02 -33.13 4.58
CA ILE A 504 -9.30 -33.31 5.85
C ILE A 504 -8.89 -34.77 6.04
N VAL A 505 -9.84 -35.71 5.92
CA VAL A 505 -9.58 -37.16 6.13
C VAL A 505 -8.57 -37.72 5.12
N THR A 506 -8.61 -37.23 3.88
CA THR A 506 -7.68 -37.70 2.83
C THR A 506 -6.41 -36.88 2.70
N LEU A 507 -6.10 -36.01 3.68
CA LEU A 507 -4.99 -35.06 3.63
C LEU A 507 -4.98 -34.28 2.31
N ASN A 508 -6.07 -33.60 2.01
CA ASN A 508 -6.29 -32.89 0.75
C ASN A 508 -6.15 -33.78 -0.51
N GLY A 509 -6.56 -35.03 -0.39
CA GLY A 509 -6.49 -36.02 -1.47
C GLY A 509 -5.11 -36.64 -1.70
N TRP A 510 -4.11 -36.36 -0.84
CA TRP A 510 -2.79 -36.99 -0.93
C TRP A 510 -2.86 -38.51 -0.75
N LEU A 511 -3.77 -39.05 0.06
CA LEU A 511 -4.01 -40.46 0.25
C LEU A 511 -4.79 -41.13 -0.89
N LEU A 512 -5.20 -40.37 -1.91
CA LEU A 512 -5.97 -40.86 -3.05
C LEU A 512 -5.15 -40.78 -4.34
N PRO A 513 -5.45 -41.60 -5.35
CA PRO A 513 -4.83 -41.46 -6.66
C PRO A 513 -5.07 -40.05 -7.23
N PRO A 514 -4.07 -39.40 -7.83
CA PRO A 514 -4.22 -38.09 -8.43
C PRO A 514 -5.11 -38.16 -9.66
N VAL A 515 -5.79 -37.04 -9.94
CA VAL A 515 -6.44 -36.81 -11.24
C VAL A 515 -5.33 -36.63 -12.29
N ARG A 516 -5.45 -37.27 -13.44
CA ARG A 516 -4.43 -37.25 -14.51
C ARG A 516 -4.36 -35.93 -15.26
N GLU A 517 -5.48 -35.20 -15.28
CA GLU A 517 -5.60 -33.92 -15.97
C GLU A 517 -4.77 -32.82 -15.26
N THR A 518 -3.97 -32.09 -16.02
CA THR A 518 -3.28 -30.90 -15.54
C THR A 518 -4.27 -29.73 -15.48
N LYS A 519 -4.33 -29.06 -14.34
CA LYS A 519 -5.21 -27.92 -14.11
C LYS A 519 -4.39 -26.64 -13.92
N ALA A 520 -4.94 -25.53 -14.37
CA ALA A 520 -4.31 -24.22 -14.20
C ALA A 520 -5.02 -23.42 -13.11
N PHE A 521 -4.24 -22.74 -12.25
CA PHE A 521 -4.70 -21.94 -11.14
C PHE A 521 -3.88 -20.66 -11.04
N SER A 522 -4.46 -19.60 -10.48
CA SER A 522 -3.70 -18.42 -10.08
C SER A 522 -2.60 -18.80 -9.07
N MET A 523 -1.46 -18.10 -9.10
CA MET A 523 -0.34 -18.32 -8.17
C MET A 523 -0.73 -18.21 -6.69
N GLY A 524 -1.77 -17.45 -6.38
CA GLY A 524 -2.33 -17.29 -5.04
C GLY A 524 -3.21 -18.46 -4.57
N VAL A 525 -3.38 -19.52 -5.36
CA VAL A 525 -4.30 -20.63 -5.05
C VAL A 525 -4.15 -21.15 -3.62
N HIS A 526 -5.28 -21.33 -2.95
CA HIS A 526 -5.27 -21.96 -1.64
C HIS A 526 -5.07 -23.48 -1.77
N PRO A 527 -4.27 -24.15 -0.91
CA PRO A 527 -4.04 -25.61 -0.99
C PRO A 527 -5.30 -26.46 -1.07
N VAL A 528 -6.40 -26.03 -0.45
CA VAL A 528 -7.71 -26.73 -0.47
C VAL A 528 -8.25 -26.88 -1.90
N ASP A 529 -7.97 -25.93 -2.79
CA ASP A 529 -8.44 -25.95 -4.18
C ASP A 529 -7.64 -26.96 -5.04
N LEU A 530 -6.48 -27.41 -4.56
CA LEU A 530 -5.63 -28.42 -5.21
C LEU A 530 -6.00 -29.88 -4.86
N TYR A 531 -7.24 -30.12 -4.41
CA TYR A 531 -7.68 -31.45 -4.02
C TYR A 531 -7.49 -32.48 -5.13
N ARG A 532 -6.76 -33.57 -4.83
CA ARG A 532 -6.45 -34.68 -5.75
C ARG A 532 -5.73 -34.30 -7.05
N THR A 533 -5.20 -33.08 -7.18
CA THR A 533 -4.44 -32.72 -8.38
C THR A 533 -3.09 -33.45 -8.41
N GLY A 534 -2.66 -33.90 -9.58
CA GLY A 534 -1.34 -34.54 -9.79
C GLY A 534 -0.30 -33.57 -10.31
N SER A 535 -0.70 -32.75 -11.29
CA SER A 535 0.09 -31.69 -11.91
C SER A 535 -0.74 -30.42 -11.98
N VAL A 536 -0.13 -29.26 -11.75
CA VAL A 536 -0.79 -27.97 -11.82
C VAL A 536 0.12 -26.93 -12.47
N ILE A 537 -0.49 -26.00 -13.22
CA ILE A 537 0.15 -24.77 -13.69
C ILE A 537 -0.30 -23.67 -12.74
N LEU A 538 0.65 -23.04 -12.06
CA LEU A 538 0.42 -21.84 -11.26
C LEU A 538 0.87 -20.63 -12.09
N TYR A 539 -0.03 -19.69 -12.36
CA TYR A 539 0.26 -18.57 -13.25
C TYR A 539 -0.31 -17.25 -12.74
N ASP A 540 0.25 -16.17 -13.22
CA ASP A 540 -0.25 -14.82 -13.06
C ASP A 540 -1.11 -14.47 -14.27
N GLU A 541 -2.37 -14.07 -14.05
CA GLU A 541 -3.36 -13.82 -15.09
C GLU A 541 -3.01 -12.60 -15.97
N GLU A 542 -2.27 -11.63 -15.42
CA GLU A 542 -1.92 -10.41 -16.16
C GLU A 542 -0.69 -10.63 -17.07
N SER A 543 0.37 -11.22 -16.52
CA SER A 543 1.63 -11.40 -17.24
C SER A 543 1.70 -12.72 -18.02
N MET A 544 0.76 -13.64 -17.81
CA MET A 544 0.75 -15.01 -18.34
C MET A 544 2.04 -15.79 -18.02
N GLN A 545 2.78 -15.33 -17.01
CA GLN A 545 3.98 -15.99 -16.52
C GLN A 545 3.61 -17.02 -15.44
N GLY A 546 4.23 -18.19 -15.46
CA GLY A 546 3.87 -19.23 -14.53
C GLY A 546 4.91 -20.33 -14.36
N ILE A 547 4.55 -21.31 -13.54
CA ILE A 547 5.34 -22.51 -13.28
C ILE A 547 4.46 -23.76 -13.35
N GLU A 548 5.01 -24.84 -13.86
CA GLU A 548 4.40 -26.17 -13.77
C GLU A 548 4.98 -26.92 -12.58
N VAL A 549 4.13 -27.38 -11.68
CA VAL A 549 4.54 -28.13 -10.49
C VAL A 549 3.73 -29.42 -10.34
N ARG A 550 4.31 -30.43 -9.73
CA ARG A 550 3.71 -31.77 -9.61
C ARG A 550 3.77 -32.29 -8.17
N ARG A 551 2.75 -33.04 -7.79
CA ARG A 551 2.69 -33.74 -6.50
C ARG A 551 3.79 -34.79 -6.39
N SER A 552 4.52 -34.80 -5.25
CA SER A 552 5.58 -35.78 -4.99
C SER A 552 5.62 -36.16 -3.52
N PHE A 553 5.37 -37.45 -3.23
CA PHE A 553 5.42 -37.98 -1.87
C PHE A 553 6.81 -37.89 -1.23
N ARG A 554 7.86 -37.97 -2.05
CA ARG A 554 9.26 -37.81 -1.58
C ARG A 554 9.45 -36.46 -0.87
N GLN A 555 8.71 -35.46 -1.25
CA GLN A 555 8.79 -34.09 -0.67
C GLN A 555 8.20 -34.01 0.74
N ILE A 556 7.37 -34.96 1.13
CA ILE A 556 6.92 -35.09 2.53
C ILE A 556 8.13 -35.40 3.43
N PHE A 557 9.00 -36.30 3.00
CA PHE A 557 10.24 -36.61 3.74
C PHE A 557 11.16 -35.37 3.80
N VAL A 558 11.31 -34.65 2.69
CA VAL A 558 12.09 -33.41 2.66
C VAL A 558 11.50 -32.38 3.63
N PHE A 559 10.17 -32.22 3.68
CA PHE A 559 9.51 -31.35 4.66
C PHE A 559 9.88 -31.72 6.10
N PHE A 560 9.76 -32.99 6.49
CA PHE A 560 10.14 -33.44 7.84
C PHE A 560 11.61 -33.19 8.14
N MET A 561 12.50 -33.48 7.21
CA MET A 561 13.93 -33.20 7.35
C MET A 561 14.21 -31.72 7.57
N LEU A 562 13.63 -30.84 6.76
CA LEU A 562 13.78 -29.39 6.89
C LEU A 562 13.18 -28.88 8.19
N TYR A 563 12.03 -29.42 8.60
CA TYR A 563 11.39 -29.04 9.85
C TYR A 563 12.24 -29.46 11.07
N VAL A 564 12.76 -30.67 11.11
CA VAL A 564 13.65 -31.12 12.19
C VAL A 564 14.92 -30.26 12.26
N ARG A 565 15.54 -29.96 11.11
CA ARG A 565 16.67 -29.02 11.05
C ARG A 565 16.30 -27.62 11.53
N SER A 566 15.08 -27.14 11.19
CA SER A 566 14.59 -25.86 11.69
C SER A 566 14.40 -25.88 13.21
N LEU A 567 13.85 -26.97 13.77
CA LEU A 567 13.71 -27.13 15.22
C LEU A 567 15.07 -27.12 15.93
N TRP A 568 16.07 -27.76 15.34
CA TRP A 568 17.43 -27.72 15.88
C TRP A 568 17.97 -26.28 15.94
N LEU A 569 17.84 -25.48 14.87
CA LEU A 569 18.22 -24.06 14.87
C LEU A 569 17.43 -23.25 15.90
N VAL A 570 16.11 -23.48 15.99
CA VAL A 570 15.24 -22.82 16.96
C VAL A 570 15.68 -23.09 18.40
N CYS A 571 16.05 -24.34 18.70
CA CYS A 571 16.45 -24.73 20.04
C CYS A 571 17.87 -24.26 20.43
N THR A 572 18.80 -24.23 19.45
CA THR A 572 20.23 -24.03 19.75
C THR A 572 20.75 -22.62 19.39
N LYS A 573 20.16 -21.93 18.40
CA LYS A 573 20.72 -20.69 17.86
C LYS A 573 19.79 -19.49 17.95
N TYR A 574 18.48 -19.68 17.95
CA TYR A 574 17.51 -18.58 17.78
C TYR A 574 17.64 -17.49 18.86
N ASP A 575 17.70 -17.86 20.15
CA ASP A 575 17.74 -16.87 21.23
C ASP A 575 19.07 -16.12 21.28
N ASP A 576 20.20 -16.79 21.01
CA ASP A 576 21.50 -16.15 20.90
C ASP A 576 21.51 -15.12 19.74
N SER A 577 21.03 -15.52 18.56
CA SER A 577 20.95 -14.61 17.42
C SER A 577 20.02 -13.42 17.70
N ARG A 578 18.86 -13.66 18.33
CA ARG A 578 17.95 -12.59 18.75
C ARG A 578 18.63 -11.59 19.67
N GLN A 579 19.38 -12.03 20.67
CA GLN A 579 20.12 -11.17 21.58
C GLN A 579 21.19 -10.36 20.85
N LYS A 580 21.92 -10.98 19.91
CA LYS A 580 22.90 -10.27 19.07
C LYS A 580 22.26 -9.17 18.24
N TYR A 581 21.12 -9.45 17.57
CA TYR A 581 20.37 -8.40 16.85
C TYR A 581 19.93 -7.27 17.77
N GLN A 582 19.49 -7.56 19.00
CA GLN A 582 19.13 -6.53 19.98
C GLN A 582 20.33 -5.68 20.41
N ALA A 583 21.47 -6.30 20.71
CA ALA A 583 22.68 -5.63 21.17
C ALA A 583 23.32 -4.74 20.08
N GLU A 584 23.33 -5.22 18.84
CA GLU A 584 23.95 -4.55 17.71
C GLU A 584 22.96 -3.74 16.85
N TRP A 585 21.74 -3.50 17.35
CA TRP A 585 20.68 -2.87 16.56
C TRP A 585 21.09 -1.53 15.94
N ALA A 586 21.75 -0.67 16.71
CA ALA A 586 22.19 0.64 16.26
C ALA A 586 23.15 0.59 15.06
N SER A 587 23.96 -0.46 14.94
CA SER A 587 24.89 -0.62 13.82
C SER A 587 24.23 -1.02 12.50
N LEU A 588 22.96 -1.42 12.54
CA LEU A 588 22.23 -1.85 11.33
C LEU A 588 21.60 -0.68 10.57
N HIS A 589 21.40 0.47 11.19
CA HIS A 589 20.74 1.63 10.55
C HIS A 589 21.65 2.87 10.46
N GLY A 590 22.95 2.72 10.67
CA GLY A 590 23.93 3.80 10.54
C GLY A 590 24.50 3.94 9.13
N MET A 591 25.06 5.13 8.87
CA MET A 591 25.72 5.48 7.60
C MET A 591 26.90 4.57 7.26
N GLU A 592 27.62 4.04 8.27
CA GLU A 592 28.82 3.21 8.06
C GLU A 592 28.54 2.01 7.16
N TYR A 593 27.42 1.29 7.43
CA TYR A 593 27.00 0.16 6.60
C TYR A 593 26.74 0.60 5.14
N TRP A 594 25.96 1.66 4.96
CA TRP A 594 25.53 2.10 3.64
C TRP A 594 26.68 2.72 2.83
N ARG A 595 27.59 3.47 3.46
CA ARG A 595 28.79 4.00 2.81
C ARG A 595 29.62 2.87 2.20
N HIS A 596 29.95 1.86 3.01
CA HIS A 596 30.69 0.70 2.51
C HIS A 596 29.96 -0.05 1.37
N THR A 597 28.63 -0.07 1.40
CA THR A 597 27.81 -0.74 0.38
C THR A 597 27.80 0.03 -0.95
N TYR A 598 27.76 1.36 -0.90
CA TYR A 598 27.69 2.20 -2.10
C TYR A 598 29.06 2.52 -2.72
N GLU A 599 30.15 2.37 -1.99
CA GLU A 599 31.52 2.58 -2.47
C GLU A 599 32.14 1.32 -3.11
N ARG A 600 31.48 0.19 -3.04
CA ARG A 600 31.83 -1.05 -3.75
C ARG A 600 31.38 -1.00 -5.21
#